data_8a717090aaff2ef1b896ad4ea64734aa
#
_entry.id   8a717090aaff2ef1b896ad4ea64734aa
#
_cell.length_a   1.000
_cell.length_b   1.000
_cell.length_c   1.000
_cell.angle_alpha   90.00
_cell.angle_beta   90.00
_cell.angle_gamma   90.00
#
_symmetry.space_group_name_H-M   'P 1'
#
loop_
_entity.id
_entity.type
_entity.pdbx_description
1 polymer ?
#
loop_
_entity_poly.entity_id
_entity_poly.type
_entity_poly.pdbx_seq_one_letter_code
_entity_poly.pdbx_strand_id
1 'polypeptide(L)'
;AVIDTENGSASLYEHLGDFQAVDLQAPYTPERYIEAIDLCVKAGMECIIIDSSTHEWSGQGGCIEINEKLAQSKYKGNTWSAWSQTTPRHDAFVQKVLQCPVHVITCTRSKMETVMTDDKKVKKLGMKDIQREGWEYELTVSLNLDRDTHTATASKDRTELFDKLDPFVITEATGKMIADWCDKGITVDPVQDIYPTWQTAVNACETVEKLQELWEGNKATCEADPKIKTMFANRKKELK
;
A
#
# COMPACT_ATOMS: atom_id res chain seq x y z
N ALA A 1 13.65 3.31 -8.03
CA ALA A 1 13.38 2.32 -9.09
C ALA A 1 12.06 2.62 -9.79
N VAL A 2 11.90 2.14 -11.04
CA VAL A 2 10.65 2.20 -11.80
C VAL A 2 10.21 0.76 -12.09
N ILE A 3 9.01 0.39 -11.66
CA ILE A 3 8.33 -0.84 -12.10
C ILE A 3 7.53 -0.46 -13.34
N ASP A 4 8.07 -0.82 -14.52
CA ASP A 4 7.55 -0.44 -15.82
C ASP A 4 6.64 -1.54 -16.37
N THR A 5 5.39 -1.21 -16.63
CA THR A 5 4.40 -2.08 -17.30
C THR A 5 4.00 -1.55 -18.67
N GLU A 6 4.69 -0.48 -19.14
CA GLU A 6 4.44 0.24 -20.39
C GLU A 6 5.48 -0.12 -21.46
N ASN A 7 5.89 -1.40 -21.52
CA ASN A 7 6.79 -1.94 -22.55
C ASN A 7 8.18 -1.27 -22.61
N GLY A 8 8.79 -1.01 -21.45
CA GLY A 8 10.13 -0.45 -21.37
C GLY A 8 10.18 1.06 -21.60
N SER A 9 9.05 1.77 -21.49
CA SER A 9 8.98 3.22 -21.69
C SER A 9 9.83 4.00 -20.69
N ALA A 10 10.07 3.45 -19.50
CA ALA A 10 10.94 4.07 -18.50
C ALA A 10 12.34 4.38 -19.03
N SER A 11 12.89 3.54 -19.89
CA SER A 11 14.23 3.74 -20.49
C SER A 11 14.36 5.02 -21.33
N LEU A 12 13.24 5.56 -21.82
CA LEU A 12 13.24 6.81 -22.56
C LEU A 12 13.60 8.03 -21.69
N TYR A 13 13.55 7.86 -20.38
CA TYR A 13 13.78 8.92 -19.39
C TYR A 13 15.13 8.78 -18.66
N GLU A 14 16.05 7.93 -19.15
CA GLU A 14 17.39 7.75 -18.56
C GLU A 14 18.19 9.06 -18.45
N HIS A 15 17.90 10.04 -19.31
CA HIS A 15 18.53 11.35 -19.31
C HIS A 15 18.15 12.22 -18.08
N LEU A 16 17.11 11.85 -17.33
CA LEU A 16 16.65 12.59 -16.14
C LEU A 16 17.42 12.21 -14.87
N GLY A 17 18.16 11.10 -14.88
CA GLY A 17 18.96 10.65 -13.74
C GLY A 17 19.11 9.13 -13.69
N ASP A 18 19.93 8.67 -12.76
CA ASP A 18 20.17 7.25 -12.56
C ASP A 18 19.01 6.58 -11.83
N PHE A 19 18.41 5.55 -12.42
CA PHE A 19 17.38 4.71 -11.79
C PHE A 19 17.47 3.27 -12.29
N GLN A 20 16.90 2.36 -11.52
CA GLN A 20 16.75 0.96 -11.92
C GLN A 20 15.35 0.75 -12.49
N ALA A 21 15.24 0.04 -13.62
CA ALA A 21 13.96 -0.35 -14.20
C ALA A 21 13.69 -1.84 -13.99
N VAL A 22 12.50 -2.17 -13.53
CA VAL A 22 11.96 -3.53 -13.48
C VAL A 22 10.90 -3.64 -14.56
N ASP A 23 11.21 -4.27 -15.69
CA ASP A 23 10.26 -4.51 -16.77
C ASP A 23 9.29 -5.62 -16.35
N LEU A 24 8.08 -5.24 -15.97
CA LEU A 24 7.02 -6.15 -15.54
C LEU A 24 6.08 -6.43 -16.69
N GLN A 25 6.27 -7.58 -17.34
CA GLN A 25 5.43 -8.04 -18.43
C GLN A 25 4.19 -8.80 -17.93
N ALA A 26 3.15 -8.90 -18.77
CA ALA A 26 1.95 -9.70 -18.48
C ALA A 26 2.32 -11.16 -18.10
N PRO A 27 1.51 -11.81 -17.25
CA PRO A 27 0.26 -11.36 -16.66
C PRO A 27 0.46 -10.36 -15.51
N TYR A 28 -0.37 -9.32 -15.47
CA TYR A 28 -0.29 -8.24 -14.49
C TYR A 28 -1.07 -8.57 -13.22
N THR A 29 -0.75 -9.69 -12.59
CA THR A 29 -1.45 -10.10 -11.36
C THR A 29 -0.99 -9.28 -10.16
N PRO A 30 -1.87 -9.06 -9.14
CA PRO A 30 -1.49 -8.37 -7.90
C PRO A 30 -0.22 -8.91 -7.26
N GLU A 31 -0.04 -10.24 -7.25
CA GLU A 31 1.10 -10.92 -6.64
C GLU A 31 2.42 -10.52 -7.33
N ARG A 32 2.43 -10.38 -8.65
CA ARG A 32 3.63 -9.99 -9.38
C ARG A 32 4.04 -8.54 -9.11
N TYR A 33 3.07 -7.66 -8.90
CA TYR A 33 3.37 -6.29 -8.42
C TYR A 33 3.97 -6.31 -7.02
N ILE A 34 3.43 -7.14 -6.12
CA ILE A 34 3.96 -7.32 -4.77
C ILE A 34 5.41 -7.82 -4.83
N GLU A 35 5.68 -8.84 -5.65
CA GLU A 35 7.04 -9.38 -5.86
C GLU A 35 8.00 -8.32 -6.43
N ALA A 36 7.56 -7.50 -7.38
CA ALA A 36 8.38 -6.43 -7.95
C ALA A 36 8.70 -5.33 -6.90
N ILE A 37 7.72 -4.94 -6.08
CA ILE A 37 7.94 -4.02 -4.96
C ILE A 37 8.95 -4.61 -3.97
N ASP A 38 8.79 -5.89 -3.59
CA ASP A 38 9.71 -6.57 -2.69
C ASP A 38 11.14 -6.63 -3.24
N LEU A 39 11.28 -6.85 -4.54
CA LEU A 39 12.57 -6.84 -5.22
C LEU A 39 13.24 -5.47 -5.10
N CYS A 40 12.50 -4.38 -5.37
CA CYS A 40 13.03 -3.02 -5.26
C CYS A 40 13.45 -2.69 -3.81
N VAL A 41 12.62 -3.04 -2.82
CA VAL A 41 12.95 -2.84 -1.40
C VAL A 41 14.22 -3.60 -1.01
N LYS A 42 14.34 -4.89 -1.40
CA LYS A 42 15.53 -5.71 -1.14
C LYS A 42 16.78 -5.17 -1.83
N ALA A 43 16.63 -4.53 -2.98
CA ALA A 43 17.72 -3.88 -3.69
C ALA A 43 18.14 -2.53 -3.07
N GLY A 44 17.50 -2.09 -1.98
CA GLY A 44 17.82 -0.84 -1.28
C GLY A 44 17.31 0.41 -1.96
N MET A 45 16.26 0.30 -2.78
CA MET A 45 15.65 1.46 -3.42
C MET A 45 14.86 2.28 -2.38
N GLU A 46 15.06 3.58 -2.35
CA GLU A 46 14.40 4.51 -1.41
C GLU A 46 13.06 5.05 -1.95
N CYS A 47 12.89 5.01 -3.28
CA CYS A 47 11.66 5.40 -3.96
C CYS A 47 11.33 4.41 -5.07
N ILE A 48 10.07 4.00 -5.15
CA ILE A 48 9.54 3.09 -6.16
C ILE A 48 8.45 3.82 -6.94
N ILE A 49 8.58 3.89 -8.26
CA ILE A 49 7.55 4.40 -9.16
C ILE A 49 6.91 3.19 -9.84
N ILE A 50 5.59 3.09 -9.84
CA ILE A 50 4.83 2.05 -10.53
C ILE A 50 4.13 2.70 -11.73
N ASP A 51 4.60 2.42 -12.93
CA ASP A 51 4.04 2.93 -14.19
C ASP A 51 3.64 1.77 -15.11
N SER A 52 2.37 1.35 -15.07
CA SER A 52 1.25 1.92 -14.31
C SER A 52 0.58 0.88 -13.40
N SER A 53 -0.08 1.34 -12.34
CA SER A 53 -0.95 0.49 -11.51
C SER A 53 -2.27 0.10 -12.20
N THR A 54 -2.62 0.76 -13.30
CA THR A 54 -3.81 0.45 -14.10
C THR A 54 -3.82 -0.99 -14.61
N HIS A 55 -2.64 -1.53 -14.98
CA HIS A 55 -2.56 -2.89 -15.52
C HIS A 55 -2.85 -3.96 -14.46
N GLU A 56 -2.55 -3.70 -13.19
CA GLU A 56 -2.96 -4.58 -12.08
C GLU A 56 -4.47 -4.78 -12.05
N TRP A 57 -5.22 -3.72 -12.34
CA TRP A 57 -6.67 -3.75 -12.33
C TRP A 57 -7.25 -4.29 -13.64
N SER A 58 -6.92 -3.67 -14.79
CA SER A 58 -7.55 -3.91 -16.09
C SER A 58 -6.61 -4.42 -17.18
N GLY A 59 -5.34 -4.71 -16.87
CA GLY A 59 -4.40 -5.31 -17.82
C GLY A 59 -4.62 -6.80 -18.00
N GLN A 60 -3.87 -7.39 -18.94
CA GLN A 60 -3.88 -8.82 -19.20
C GLN A 60 -3.45 -9.61 -17.94
N GLY A 61 -4.31 -10.45 -17.42
CA GLY A 61 -4.08 -11.18 -16.16
C GLY A 61 -4.29 -10.34 -14.91
N GLY A 62 -4.77 -9.09 -15.03
CA GLY A 62 -5.15 -8.23 -13.91
C GLY A 62 -6.46 -8.65 -13.25
N CYS A 63 -6.88 -7.87 -12.24
CA CYS A 63 -8.00 -8.22 -11.37
C CYS A 63 -9.31 -8.48 -12.12
N ILE A 64 -9.64 -7.68 -13.14
CA ILE A 64 -10.88 -7.87 -13.91
C ILE A 64 -10.86 -9.22 -14.64
N GLU A 65 -9.76 -9.54 -15.35
CA GLU A 65 -9.65 -10.81 -16.08
C GLU A 65 -9.60 -12.01 -15.13
N ILE A 66 -8.94 -11.89 -13.99
CA ILE A 66 -8.94 -12.90 -12.92
C ILE A 66 -10.38 -13.18 -12.47
N ASN A 67 -11.14 -12.11 -12.20
CA ASN A 67 -12.53 -12.22 -11.75
C ASN A 67 -13.42 -12.92 -12.79
N GLU A 68 -13.28 -12.56 -14.07
CA GLU A 68 -14.01 -13.20 -15.16
C GLU A 68 -13.68 -14.70 -15.29
N LYS A 69 -12.41 -15.07 -15.25
CA LYS A 69 -11.96 -16.48 -15.27
C LYS A 69 -12.50 -17.28 -14.08
N LEU A 70 -12.49 -16.70 -12.88
CA LEU A 70 -13.07 -17.31 -11.69
C LEU A 70 -14.59 -17.46 -11.79
N ALA A 71 -15.28 -16.44 -12.31
CA ALA A 71 -16.72 -16.49 -12.52
C ALA A 71 -17.09 -17.68 -13.42
N GLN A 72 -16.40 -17.84 -14.54
CA GLN A 72 -16.67 -18.93 -15.48
C GLN A 72 -16.31 -20.31 -14.90
N SER A 73 -15.14 -20.44 -14.27
CA SER A 73 -14.64 -21.75 -13.82
C SER A 73 -15.27 -22.26 -12.53
N LYS A 74 -15.57 -21.34 -11.56
CA LYS A 74 -16.02 -21.74 -10.21
C LYS A 74 -17.44 -21.30 -9.86
N TYR A 75 -17.93 -20.20 -10.46
CA TYR A 75 -19.16 -19.55 -10.04
C TYR A 75 -20.27 -19.57 -11.12
N LYS A 76 -20.17 -20.47 -12.11
CA LYS A 76 -21.18 -20.66 -13.17
C LYS A 76 -21.56 -19.34 -13.90
N GLY A 77 -20.56 -18.48 -14.12
CA GLY A 77 -20.73 -17.17 -14.76
C GLY A 77 -21.10 -16.02 -13.81
N ASN A 78 -21.24 -16.27 -12.50
CA ASN A 78 -21.56 -15.21 -11.55
C ASN A 78 -20.31 -14.39 -11.18
N THR A 79 -20.13 -13.25 -11.84
CA THR A 79 -19.00 -12.32 -11.62
C THR A 79 -19.03 -11.70 -10.22
N TRP A 80 -20.22 -11.44 -9.66
CA TRP A 80 -20.37 -10.88 -8.32
C TRP A 80 -19.77 -11.80 -7.25
N SER A 81 -20.12 -13.08 -7.29
CA SER A 81 -19.58 -14.06 -6.34
C SER A 81 -18.09 -14.29 -6.50
N ALA A 82 -17.54 -14.13 -7.71
CA ALA A 82 -16.11 -14.30 -7.98
C ALA A 82 -15.24 -13.25 -7.28
N TRP A 83 -15.78 -12.05 -7.03
CA TRP A 83 -15.07 -10.99 -6.28
C TRP A 83 -14.66 -11.40 -4.88
N SER A 84 -15.34 -12.38 -4.26
CA SER A 84 -14.93 -12.92 -2.96
C SER A 84 -13.51 -13.50 -2.96
N GLN A 85 -12.99 -13.94 -4.12
CA GLN A 85 -11.63 -14.43 -4.28
C GLN A 85 -10.68 -13.39 -4.91
N THR A 86 -11.18 -12.51 -5.76
CA THR A 86 -10.37 -11.49 -6.43
C THR A 86 -10.07 -10.32 -5.51
N THR A 87 -11.06 -9.86 -4.74
CA THR A 87 -10.91 -8.72 -3.81
C THR A 87 -9.73 -8.90 -2.85
N PRO A 88 -9.56 -10.02 -2.13
CA PRO A 88 -8.42 -10.18 -1.21
C PRO A 88 -7.05 -10.07 -1.88
N ARG A 89 -6.93 -10.44 -3.16
CA ARG A 89 -5.68 -10.33 -3.93
C ARG A 89 -5.34 -8.88 -4.24
N HIS A 90 -6.33 -8.12 -4.70
CA HIS A 90 -6.20 -6.67 -4.90
C HIS A 90 -5.88 -5.96 -3.58
N ASP A 91 -6.63 -6.29 -2.51
CA ASP A 91 -6.41 -5.67 -1.20
C ASP A 91 -4.99 -5.96 -0.68
N ALA A 92 -4.42 -7.13 -0.96
CA ALA A 92 -3.02 -7.44 -0.63
C ALA A 92 -2.04 -6.53 -1.37
N PHE A 93 -2.29 -6.21 -2.66
CA PHE A 93 -1.49 -5.23 -3.40
C PHE A 93 -1.62 -3.82 -2.80
N VAL A 94 -2.84 -3.38 -2.50
CA VAL A 94 -3.09 -2.09 -1.84
C VAL A 94 -2.31 -2.00 -0.53
N GLN A 95 -2.44 -3.02 0.34
CA GLN A 95 -1.71 -3.06 1.61
C GLN A 95 -0.20 -3.07 1.43
N LYS A 96 0.30 -3.74 0.37
CA LYS A 96 1.73 -3.73 0.05
C LYS A 96 2.23 -2.34 -0.30
N VAL A 97 1.48 -1.56 -1.07
CA VAL A 97 1.80 -0.16 -1.39
C VAL A 97 1.80 0.69 -0.12
N LEU A 98 0.74 0.58 0.70
CA LEU A 98 0.55 1.41 1.90
C LEU A 98 1.56 1.11 3.02
N GLN A 99 1.98 -0.16 3.17
CA GLN A 99 2.90 -0.61 4.21
C GLN A 99 4.35 -0.68 3.72
N CYS A 100 4.62 -0.21 2.50
CA CYS A 100 5.97 -0.19 1.96
C CYS A 100 6.86 0.70 2.84
N PRO A 101 8.07 0.23 3.25
CA PRO A 101 8.97 1.01 4.10
C PRO A 101 9.67 2.15 3.36
N VAL A 102 9.43 2.30 2.05
CA VAL A 102 9.99 3.32 1.17
C VAL A 102 8.88 4.08 0.45
N HIS A 103 9.21 5.21 -0.16
CA HIS A 103 8.24 5.99 -0.92
C HIS A 103 7.74 5.21 -2.15
N VAL A 104 6.42 5.18 -2.31
CA VAL A 104 5.80 4.57 -3.50
C VAL A 104 4.97 5.61 -4.22
N ILE A 105 5.27 5.82 -5.49
CA ILE A 105 4.53 6.68 -6.41
C ILE A 105 3.84 5.77 -7.42
N THR A 106 2.52 5.85 -7.54
CA THR A 106 1.75 5.06 -8.50
C THR A 106 1.20 5.96 -9.61
N CYS A 107 1.49 5.63 -10.86
CA CYS A 107 0.86 6.25 -12.01
C CYS A 107 -0.40 5.44 -12.36
N THR A 108 -1.50 6.15 -12.59
CA THR A 108 -2.78 5.55 -12.97
C THR A 108 -3.32 6.26 -14.20
N ARG A 109 -3.68 5.48 -15.23
CA ARG A 109 -4.35 6.05 -16.40
C ARG A 109 -5.75 6.49 -16.02
N SER A 110 -6.22 7.58 -16.61
CA SER A 110 -7.58 8.07 -16.41
C SER A 110 -8.38 8.06 -17.72
N LYS A 111 -9.68 8.01 -17.59
CA LYS A 111 -10.63 8.09 -18.70
C LYS A 111 -11.75 9.09 -18.38
N MET A 112 -12.33 9.67 -19.42
CA MET A 112 -13.53 10.50 -19.26
C MET A 112 -14.71 9.63 -18.83
N GLU A 113 -15.25 9.88 -17.64
CA GLU A 113 -16.49 9.26 -17.20
C GLU A 113 -17.67 9.99 -17.80
N THR A 114 -18.58 9.23 -18.37
CA THR A 114 -19.81 9.76 -18.97
C THR A 114 -21.00 8.99 -18.44
N VAL A 115 -22.09 9.70 -18.21
CA VAL A 115 -23.36 9.11 -17.82
C VAL A 115 -24.43 9.51 -18.83
N MET A 116 -25.33 8.57 -19.13
CA MET A 116 -26.51 8.88 -19.90
C MET A 116 -27.60 9.41 -18.95
N THR A 117 -28.05 10.63 -19.19
CA THR A 117 -29.15 11.21 -18.43
C THR A 117 -30.50 10.62 -18.87
N ASP A 118 -31.57 10.81 -18.09
CA ASP A 118 -32.92 10.33 -18.40
C ASP A 118 -33.41 10.81 -19.77
N ASP A 119 -32.98 11.99 -20.22
CA ASP A 119 -33.25 12.56 -21.55
C ASP A 119 -32.39 11.94 -22.67
N LYS A 120 -31.70 10.82 -22.42
CA LYS A 120 -30.79 10.15 -23.37
C LYS A 120 -29.61 11.04 -23.85
N LYS A 121 -29.25 12.07 -23.10
CA LYS A 121 -28.07 12.90 -23.37
C LYS A 121 -26.87 12.36 -22.62
N VAL A 122 -25.69 12.42 -23.26
CA VAL A 122 -24.45 12.06 -22.61
C VAL A 122 -23.94 13.26 -21.80
N LYS A 123 -23.82 13.08 -20.49
CA LYS A 123 -23.20 14.05 -19.58
C LYS A 123 -21.81 13.56 -19.21
N LYS A 124 -20.80 14.41 -19.38
CA LYS A 124 -19.43 14.17 -18.90
C LYS A 124 -19.37 14.47 -17.41
N LEU A 125 -18.88 13.53 -16.61
CA LEU A 125 -18.74 13.67 -15.16
C LEU A 125 -17.33 14.14 -14.75
N GLY A 126 -16.33 13.95 -15.62
CA GLY A 126 -14.94 14.29 -15.34
C GLY A 126 -14.00 13.12 -15.66
N MET A 127 -12.73 13.29 -15.31
CA MET A 127 -11.76 12.20 -15.41
C MET A 127 -11.91 11.26 -14.22
N LYS A 128 -11.84 9.95 -14.49
CA LYS A 128 -11.86 8.91 -13.47
C LYS A 128 -10.69 7.96 -13.70
N ASP A 129 -10.02 7.57 -12.65
CA ASP A 129 -8.92 6.63 -12.69
C ASP A 129 -9.39 5.26 -13.18
N ILE A 130 -8.55 4.63 -14.01
CA ILE A 130 -8.75 3.24 -14.43
C ILE A 130 -8.10 2.35 -13.36
N GLN A 131 -8.75 2.30 -12.22
CA GLN A 131 -8.41 1.49 -11.07
C GLN A 131 -9.70 1.17 -10.31
N ARG A 132 -9.64 0.32 -9.28
CA ARG A 132 -10.77 0.03 -8.40
C ARG A 132 -11.27 1.31 -7.75
N GLU A 133 -12.57 1.45 -7.66
CA GLU A 133 -13.20 2.58 -7.00
C GLU A 133 -12.71 2.69 -5.54
N GLY A 134 -12.34 3.90 -5.14
CA GLY A 134 -11.79 4.16 -3.82
C GLY A 134 -10.26 4.14 -3.73
N TRP A 135 -9.54 3.74 -4.79
CA TRP A 135 -8.08 3.70 -4.80
C TRP A 135 -7.43 4.99 -4.32
N GLU A 136 -7.89 6.16 -4.81
CA GLU A 136 -7.34 7.46 -4.43
C GLU A 136 -7.48 7.76 -2.93
N TYR A 137 -8.53 7.21 -2.27
CA TYR A 137 -8.76 7.44 -0.84
C TYR A 137 -7.74 6.74 0.05
N GLU A 138 -7.06 5.74 -0.45
CA GLU A 138 -6.02 5.03 0.29
C GLU A 138 -4.70 5.82 0.30
N LEU A 139 -4.40 6.56 -0.76
CA LEU A 139 -3.13 7.27 -0.93
C LEU A 139 -3.00 8.50 -0.03
N THR A 140 -1.78 8.93 0.27
CA THR A 140 -1.49 10.14 1.06
C THR A 140 -1.77 11.40 0.26
N VAL A 141 -1.32 11.42 -1.00
CA VAL A 141 -1.53 12.51 -1.95
C VAL A 141 -1.97 11.89 -3.28
N SER A 142 -2.97 12.47 -3.93
CA SER A 142 -3.38 12.15 -5.29
C SER A 142 -3.41 13.41 -6.14
N LEU A 143 -2.70 13.39 -7.26
CA LEU A 143 -2.56 14.49 -8.18
C LEU A 143 -3.14 14.11 -9.55
N ASN A 144 -4.09 14.90 -10.05
CA ASN A 144 -4.60 14.77 -11.40
C ASN A 144 -3.73 15.61 -12.35
N LEU A 145 -3.21 14.96 -13.39
CA LEU A 145 -2.42 15.63 -14.44
C LEU A 145 -3.31 15.98 -15.60
N ASP A 146 -3.33 17.26 -15.96
CA ASP A 146 -4.00 17.73 -17.18
C ASP A 146 -3.11 17.45 -18.40
N ARG A 147 -3.71 16.84 -19.42
CA ARG A 147 -2.99 16.40 -20.61
C ARG A 147 -2.48 17.56 -21.49
N ASP A 148 -3.26 18.64 -21.56
CA ASP A 148 -2.98 19.72 -22.51
C ASP A 148 -2.04 20.77 -21.90
N THR A 149 -2.20 21.05 -20.61
CA THR A 149 -1.40 22.05 -19.89
C THR A 149 -0.21 21.44 -19.15
N HIS A 150 -0.19 20.12 -18.95
CA HIS A 150 0.79 19.38 -18.14
C HIS A 150 0.86 19.88 -16.69
N THR A 151 -0.24 20.46 -16.18
CA THR A 151 -0.33 20.89 -14.81
C THR A 151 -1.00 19.84 -13.92
N ALA A 152 -0.62 19.84 -12.64
CA ALA A 152 -1.18 19.00 -11.62
C ALA A 152 -2.17 19.77 -10.75
N THR A 153 -3.24 19.11 -10.32
CA THR A 153 -4.16 19.58 -9.28
C THR A 153 -4.36 18.46 -8.27
N ALA A 154 -4.36 18.80 -6.98
CA ALA A 154 -4.63 17.81 -5.94
C ALA A 154 -6.11 17.43 -5.94
N SER A 155 -6.42 16.12 -6.10
CA SER A 155 -7.75 15.57 -5.83
C SER A 155 -7.87 15.11 -4.39
N LYS A 156 -6.73 14.77 -3.76
CA LYS A 156 -6.59 14.43 -2.36
C LYS A 156 -5.23 14.84 -1.85
N ASP A 157 -5.18 15.42 -0.67
CA ASP A 157 -3.94 15.79 -0.01
C ASP A 157 -4.10 15.73 1.51
N ARG A 158 -3.42 14.77 2.15
CA ARG A 158 -3.35 14.65 3.61
C ARG A 158 -2.18 15.45 4.20
N THR A 159 -1.34 16.02 3.34
CA THR A 159 -0.13 16.75 3.75
C THR A 159 -0.35 18.26 3.88
N GLU A 160 -1.45 18.76 3.33
CA GLU A 160 -1.77 20.19 3.20
C GLU A 160 -0.74 20.98 2.35
N LEU A 161 0.05 20.27 1.52
CA LEU A 161 1.06 20.91 0.66
C LEU A 161 0.46 21.45 -0.64
N PHE A 162 -0.59 20.81 -1.16
CA PHE A 162 -1.07 21.01 -2.53
C PHE A 162 -2.55 21.42 -2.60
N ASP A 163 -3.34 21.21 -1.56
CA ASP A 163 -4.80 21.39 -1.55
C ASP A 163 -5.25 22.83 -1.84
N LYS A 164 -4.38 23.82 -1.57
CA LYS A 164 -4.63 25.25 -1.75
C LYS A 164 -3.86 25.87 -2.90
N LEU A 165 -3.13 25.06 -3.68
CA LEU A 165 -2.37 25.57 -4.81
C LEU A 165 -3.23 25.66 -6.06
N ASP A 166 -3.00 26.72 -6.85
CA ASP A 166 -3.44 26.75 -8.25
C ASP A 166 -2.78 25.62 -9.04
N PRO A 167 -3.33 25.22 -10.20
CA PRO A 167 -2.71 24.20 -11.03
C PRO A 167 -1.22 24.47 -11.26
N PHE A 168 -0.36 23.51 -10.97
CA PHE A 168 1.10 23.70 -10.98
C PHE A 168 1.80 22.61 -11.83
N VAL A 169 2.98 22.92 -12.35
CA VAL A 169 3.83 21.93 -13.04
C VAL A 169 4.64 21.17 -11.97
N ILE A 170 4.63 19.84 -12.05
CA ILE A 170 5.46 18.99 -11.18
C ILE A 170 6.93 19.18 -11.57
N THR A 171 7.76 19.46 -10.56
CA THR A 171 9.21 19.68 -10.70
C THR A 171 9.95 18.99 -9.55
N GLU A 172 11.27 19.04 -9.57
CA GLU A 172 12.09 18.61 -8.43
C GLU A 172 11.69 19.28 -7.10
N ALA A 173 11.28 20.56 -7.17
CA ALA A 173 10.80 21.29 -5.99
C ALA A 173 9.55 20.64 -5.39
N THR A 174 8.67 20.06 -6.20
CA THR A 174 7.49 19.31 -5.74
C THR A 174 7.90 18.08 -4.94
N GLY A 175 8.85 17.32 -5.46
CA GLY A 175 9.41 16.15 -4.75
C GLY A 175 10.09 16.56 -3.45
N LYS A 176 10.85 17.67 -3.46
CA LYS A 176 11.49 18.21 -2.25
C LYS A 176 10.48 18.63 -1.20
N MET A 177 9.36 19.25 -1.58
CA MET A 177 8.29 19.58 -0.62
C MET A 177 7.76 18.35 0.10
N ILE A 178 7.56 17.25 -0.62
CA ILE A 178 7.11 15.98 -0.02
C ILE A 178 8.18 15.41 0.91
N ALA A 179 9.44 15.36 0.49
CA ALA A 179 10.55 14.89 1.30
C ALA A 179 10.70 15.72 2.59
N ASP A 180 10.72 17.05 2.46
CA ASP A 180 10.80 17.97 3.61
C ASP A 180 9.59 17.81 4.57
N TRP A 181 8.42 17.42 4.06
CA TRP A 181 7.26 17.12 4.89
C TRP A 181 7.44 15.81 5.66
N CYS A 182 7.94 14.78 5.00
CA CYS A 182 8.24 13.48 5.64
C CYS A 182 9.28 13.64 6.76
N ASP A 183 10.31 14.46 6.55
CA ASP A 183 11.37 14.69 7.51
C ASP A 183 10.94 15.51 8.76
N LYS A 184 9.80 16.17 8.71
CA LYS A 184 9.23 16.91 9.86
C LYS A 184 8.56 16.00 10.89
N GLY A 185 8.44 14.72 10.63
CA GLY A 185 7.86 13.75 11.56
C GLY A 185 8.68 13.65 12.85
N ILE A 186 7.99 13.44 13.97
CA ILE A 186 8.66 13.07 15.22
C ILE A 186 9.10 11.62 15.05
N THR A 187 10.41 11.37 15.20
CA THR A 187 10.92 10.00 15.29
C THR A 187 10.33 9.36 16.54
N VAL A 188 9.34 8.51 16.36
CA VAL A 188 8.88 7.66 17.44
C VAL A 188 9.84 6.48 17.45
N ASP A 189 10.59 6.29 18.54
CA ASP A 189 11.34 5.06 18.72
C ASP A 189 10.39 3.88 18.46
N PRO A 190 10.79 2.90 17.63
CA PRO A 190 9.95 1.75 17.38
C PRO A 190 9.61 1.16 18.74
N VAL A 191 8.30 1.02 19.01
CA VAL A 191 7.83 0.35 20.23
C VAL A 191 8.51 -1.01 20.23
N GLN A 192 9.54 -1.17 21.07
CA GLN A 192 10.21 -2.44 21.19
C GLN A 192 9.14 -3.46 21.55
N ASP A 193 9.03 -4.53 20.75
CA ASP A 193 8.16 -5.63 21.11
C ASP A 193 8.68 -6.22 22.43
N ILE A 194 8.03 -5.85 23.54
CA ILE A 194 8.43 -6.27 24.87
C ILE A 194 8.10 -7.74 25.13
N TYR A 195 7.25 -8.37 24.30
CA TYR A 195 6.78 -9.72 24.53
C TYR A 195 7.85 -10.80 24.46
N PRO A 196 8.85 -10.77 23.54
CA PRO A 196 9.95 -11.73 23.54
C PRO A 196 10.77 -11.66 24.84
N THR A 197 11.00 -10.45 25.37
CA THR A 197 11.72 -10.23 26.63
C THR A 197 10.92 -10.80 27.81
N TRP A 198 9.61 -10.52 27.86
CA TRP A 198 8.72 -11.08 28.87
C TRP A 198 8.63 -12.60 28.78
N GLN A 199 8.49 -13.15 27.58
CA GLN A 199 8.46 -14.60 27.38
C GLN A 199 9.74 -15.28 27.89
N THR A 200 10.89 -14.69 27.60
CA THR A 200 12.20 -15.18 28.08
C THR A 200 12.27 -15.13 29.61
N ALA A 201 11.92 -13.99 30.22
CA ALA A 201 11.96 -13.82 31.67
C ALA A 201 11.00 -14.79 32.41
N VAL A 202 9.78 -14.95 31.90
CA VAL A 202 8.78 -15.86 32.45
C VAL A 202 9.22 -17.33 32.32
N ASN A 203 9.80 -17.71 31.18
CA ASN A 203 10.29 -19.08 30.94
C ASN A 203 11.52 -19.42 31.78
N ALA A 204 12.34 -18.43 32.13
CA ALA A 204 13.51 -18.61 33.02
C ALA A 204 13.13 -18.87 34.48
N CYS A 205 11.86 -18.63 34.88
CA CYS A 205 11.39 -18.97 36.21
C CYS A 205 11.20 -20.49 36.34
N GLU A 206 12.01 -21.13 37.16
CA GLU A 206 12.03 -22.58 37.36
C GLU A 206 11.03 -23.03 38.48
N THR A 207 10.56 -22.10 39.32
CA THR A 207 9.62 -22.36 40.42
C THR A 207 8.51 -21.32 40.46
N VAL A 208 7.39 -21.69 41.12
CA VAL A 208 6.23 -20.80 41.28
C VAL A 208 6.60 -19.57 42.12
N GLU A 209 7.48 -19.72 43.11
CA GLU A 209 7.97 -18.64 43.97
C GLU A 209 8.71 -17.59 43.15
N LYS A 210 9.68 -18.00 42.31
CA LYS A 210 10.42 -17.09 41.38
C LYS A 210 9.48 -16.39 40.41
N LEU A 211 8.48 -17.11 39.89
CA LEU A 211 7.48 -16.54 38.99
C LEU A 211 6.62 -15.48 39.72
N GLN A 212 6.31 -15.70 40.97
CA GLN A 212 5.55 -14.75 41.78
C GLN A 212 6.38 -13.52 42.17
N GLU A 213 7.68 -13.67 42.46
CA GLU A 213 8.59 -12.56 42.71
C GLU A 213 8.71 -11.67 41.45
N LEU A 214 8.84 -12.26 40.24
CA LEU A 214 8.87 -11.54 38.98
C LEU A 214 7.56 -10.76 38.74
N TRP A 215 6.41 -11.36 39.08
CA TRP A 215 5.10 -10.71 38.99
C TRP A 215 4.99 -9.51 39.93
N GLU A 216 5.30 -9.69 41.22
CA GLU A 216 5.17 -8.62 42.21
C GLU A 216 6.11 -7.46 41.95
N GLY A 217 7.34 -7.74 41.47
CA GLY A 217 8.31 -6.71 41.07
C GLY A 217 7.87 -5.88 39.87
N ASN A 218 6.91 -6.37 39.07
CA ASN A 218 6.45 -5.71 37.85
C ASN A 218 4.92 -5.61 37.78
N LYS A 219 4.26 -5.58 38.92
CA LYS A 219 2.81 -5.73 39.03
C LYS A 219 2.00 -4.79 38.15
N ALA A 220 2.35 -3.50 38.12
CA ALA A 220 1.64 -2.51 37.32
C ALA A 220 1.65 -2.85 35.83
N THR A 221 2.81 -3.24 35.28
CA THR A 221 2.94 -3.65 33.88
C THR A 221 2.20 -4.97 33.60
N CYS A 222 2.36 -5.94 34.51
CA CYS A 222 1.71 -7.23 34.37
C CYS A 222 0.17 -7.14 34.45
N GLU A 223 -0.37 -6.25 35.27
CA GLU A 223 -1.82 -6.03 35.39
C GLU A 223 -2.40 -5.23 34.23
N ALA A 224 -1.62 -4.35 33.62
CA ALA A 224 -2.08 -3.51 32.52
C ALA A 224 -2.18 -4.29 31.18
N ASP A 225 -1.36 -5.33 30.98
CA ASP A 225 -1.28 -6.04 29.70
C ASP A 225 -1.87 -7.46 29.78
N PRO A 226 -3.00 -7.73 29.10
CA PRO A 226 -3.65 -9.05 29.11
C PRO A 226 -2.76 -10.18 28.54
N LYS A 227 -1.85 -9.87 27.61
CA LYS A 227 -0.97 -10.85 26.97
C LYS A 227 0.13 -11.29 27.94
N ILE A 228 0.70 -10.35 28.69
CA ILE A 228 1.67 -10.64 29.75
C ILE A 228 0.99 -11.48 30.84
N LYS A 229 -0.22 -11.12 31.30
CA LYS A 229 -1.01 -11.94 32.23
C LYS A 229 -1.14 -13.39 31.77
N THR A 230 -1.43 -13.59 30.49
CA THR A 230 -1.59 -14.93 29.92
C THR A 230 -0.29 -15.73 29.98
N MET A 231 0.87 -15.10 29.71
CA MET A 231 2.18 -15.75 29.82
C MET A 231 2.44 -16.27 31.22
N PHE A 232 2.22 -15.45 32.24
CA PHE A 232 2.36 -15.86 33.65
C PHE A 232 1.39 -16.98 34.04
N ALA A 233 0.13 -16.90 33.59
CA ALA A 233 -0.87 -17.92 33.87
C ALA A 233 -0.50 -19.28 33.26
N ASN A 234 0.00 -19.29 32.03
CA ASN A 234 0.45 -20.51 31.36
C ASN A 234 1.66 -21.12 32.08
N ARG A 235 2.68 -20.29 32.36
CA ARG A 235 3.88 -20.77 33.07
C ARG A 235 3.58 -21.33 34.45
N LYS A 236 2.67 -20.71 35.18
CA LYS A 236 2.22 -21.21 36.50
C LYS A 236 1.55 -22.58 36.43
N LYS A 237 0.90 -22.92 35.29
CA LYS A 237 0.31 -24.25 35.07
C LYS A 237 1.38 -25.30 34.79
N GLU A 238 2.44 -24.92 34.07
CA GLU A 238 3.56 -25.80 33.71
C GLU A 238 4.44 -26.14 34.92
N LEU A 239 4.52 -25.24 35.92
CA LEU A 239 5.32 -25.39 37.12
C LEU A 239 4.59 -26.12 38.25
N LYS A 240 3.30 -26.44 38.10
CA LYS A 240 2.49 -27.23 39.03
C LYS A 240 2.48 -28.70 38.63
#